data_d0e1be798cc2e09f77f8e19a300a6efe
#
_entry.id   d0e1be798cc2e09f77f8e19a300a6efe
#
_cell.length_a   1.000
_cell.length_b   1.000
_cell.length_c   1.000
_cell.angle_alpha   90.00
_cell.angle_beta   90.00
_cell.angle_gamma   90.00
#
_symmetry.space_group_name_H-M   'P 1'
#
loop_
_entity.id
_entity.type
_entity.pdbx_description
1 polymer ?
#
loop_
_entity_poly.entity_id
_entity_poly.type
_entity_poly.pdbx_seq_one_letter_code
_entity_poly.pdbx_strand_id
1 'polypeptide(L)'
;QAFLNAGLTPPDRILVDGKLHRYAQPDKPKSVSSWYVFFDSGSGVTGVVGDWRTGLSANVSTWRDKSITQTDMDAAKAMMAQARAHAEKARKAEQDATARRAVLIWNNTIPANQNHQYLKRKCLPPFGLREASGNLIIPITDIDNVLWSIQTIKPNGEKRFLSGGRTKDCMSWIEGKRTDTLYIAEGWATAASV
;
A
#
# COMPACT_ATOMS: atom_id res chain seq x y z
N GLN A 1 13.59 4.69 -20.62
CA GLN A 1 12.79 5.91 -20.76
C GLN A 1 11.35 5.73 -20.22
N ALA A 2 10.65 4.61 -20.47
CA ALA A 2 9.26 4.38 -20.05
C ALA A 2 9.04 4.46 -18.51
N PHE A 3 9.94 3.89 -17.73
CA PHE A 3 9.91 4.02 -16.27
C PHE A 3 10.07 5.48 -15.83
N LEU A 4 11.04 6.17 -16.41
CA LEU A 4 11.32 7.58 -16.09
C LEU A 4 10.12 8.48 -16.42
N ASN A 5 9.46 8.24 -17.56
CA ASN A 5 8.25 8.97 -17.96
C ASN A 5 7.09 8.74 -16.96
N ALA A 6 7.08 7.58 -16.31
CA ALA A 6 6.14 7.25 -15.26
C ALA A 6 6.60 7.70 -13.86
N GLY A 7 7.72 8.43 -13.74
CA GLY A 7 8.27 8.88 -12.45
C GLY A 7 8.85 7.75 -11.60
N LEU A 8 9.24 6.64 -12.24
CA LEU A 8 9.82 5.48 -11.56
C LEU A 8 11.28 5.29 -11.98
N THR A 9 12.14 4.96 -11.03
CA THR A 9 13.49 4.47 -11.35
C THR A 9 13.39 3.04 -11.87
N PRO A 10 13.98 2.71 -13.04
CA PRO A 10 13.94 1.34 -13.54
C PRO A 10 14.76 0.39 -12.65
N PRO A 11 14.41 -0.91 -12.59
CA PRO A 11 15.26 -1.89 -11.96
C PRO A 11 16.53 -2.15 -12.80
N ASP A 12 17.58 -2.68 -12.18
CA ASP A 12 18.87 -2.98 -12.85
C ASP A 12 18.70 -3.94 -14.04
N ARG A 13 17.76 -4.87 -13.91
CA ARG A 13 17.44 -5.83 -14.97
C ARG A 13 15.94 -5.81 -15.29
N ILE A 14 15.62 -5.67 -16.56
CA ILE A 14 14.24 -5.72 -17.08
C ILE A 14 14.03 -7.05 -17.81
N LEU A 15 13.00 -7.80 -17.42
CA LEU A 15 12.57 -9.04 -18.07
C LEU A 15 11.30 -8.78 -18.89
N VAL A 16 11.24 -9.40 -20.07
CA VAL A 16 10.10 -9.27 -21.01
C VAL A 16 9.50 -10.67 -21.20
N ASP A 17 8.92 -11.22 -20.14
CA ASP A 17 8.43 -12.60 -20.07
C ASP A 17 6.93 -12.72 -19.75
N GLY A 18 6.22 -11.59 -19.78
CA GLY A 18 4.78 -11.53 -19.50
C GLY A 18 4.40 -11.74 -18.04
N LYS A 19 5.39 -11.85 -17.14
CA LYS A 19 5.14 -12.05 -15.70
C LYS A 19 5.19 -10.76 -14.93
N LEU A 20 4.54 -10.75 -13.76
CA LEU A 20 4.63 -9.65 -12.82
C LEU A 20 5.97 -9.65 -12.10
N HIS A 21 6.76 -8.60 -12.31
CA HIS A 21 8.02 -8.35 -11.60
C HIS A 21 7.84 -7.21 -10.62
N ARG A 22 8.33 -7.40 -9.40
CA ARG A 22 8.29 -6.41 -8.33
C ARG A 22 9.70 -5.97 -7.95
N TYR A 23 9.85 -4.70 -7.61
CA TYR A 23 11.14 -4.15 -7.19
C TYR A 23 10.95 -2.95 -6.26
N ALA A 24 12.02 -2.55 -5.58
CA ALA A 24 12.02 -1.40 -4.68
C ALA A 24 12.52 -0.13 -5.39
N GLN A 25 11.95 1.02 -5.04
CA GLN A 25 12.50 2.31 -5.45
C GLN A 25 13.68 2.70 -4.54
N PRO A 26 14.64 3.52 -5.03
CA PRO A 26 15.81 3.96 -4.25
C PRO A 26 15.43 4.70 -2.95
N ASP A 27 14.34 5.47 -2.97
CA ASP A 27 13.82 6.20 -1.81
C ASP A 27 13.21 5.27 -0.75
N LYS A 28 12.89 4.02 -1.10
CA LYS A 28 12.26 3.02 -0.23
C LYS A 28 12.82 1.61 -0.48
N PRO A 29 14.10 1.36 -0.24
CA PRO A 29 14.78 0.11 -0.63
C PRO A 29 14.24 -1.15 0.06
N LYS A 30 13.48 -1.00 1.13
CA LYS A 30 12.82 -2.12 1.84
C LYS A 30 11.39 -2.39 1.40
N SER A 31 10.83 -1.62 0.45
CA SER A 31 9.45 -1.72 -0.02
C SER A 31 9.42 -2.08 -1.50
N VAL A 32 9.05 -3.31 -1.82
CA VAL A 32 8.89 -3.79 -3.21
C VAL A 32 7.50 -3.45 -3.76
N SER A 33 7.13 -2.18 -3.71
CA SER A 33 5.83 -1.68 -4.15
C SER A 33 5.74 -1.38 -5.65
N SER A 34 6.88 -1.12 -6.29
CA SER A 34 6.91 -0.89 -7.72
C SER A 34 6.89 -2.21 -8.48
N TRP A 35 6.25 -2.21 -9.63
CA TRP A 35 6.03 -3.41 -10.42
C TRP A 35 5.98 -3.09 -11.93
N TYR A 36 6.22 -4.10 -12.74
CA TYR A 36 5.99 -4.05 -14.19
C TYR A 36 5.61 -5.42 -14.73
N VAL A 37 4.97 -5.41 -15.90
CA VAL A 37 4.72 -6.58 -16.73
C VAL A 37 5.01 -6.16 -18.17
N PHE A 38 5.91 -6.85 -18.85
CA PHE A 38 6.26 -6.58 -20.25
C PHE A 38 6.12 -7.82 -21.11
N PHE A 39 5.60 -7.62 -22.30
CA PHE A 39 5.44 -8.63 -23.33
C PHE A 39 6.26 -8.23 -24.56
N ASP A 40 6.92 -9.19 -25.19
CA ASP A 40 7.49 -9.05 -26.51
C ASP A 40 6.40 -9.34 -27.55
N SER A 41 6.10 -8.38 -28.40
CA SER A 41 5.14 -8.51 -29.50
C SER A 41 5.81 -8.81 -30.84
N GLY A 42 7.13 -9.05 -30.87
CA GLY A 42 7.92 -9.23 -32.10
C GLY A 42 8.24 -7.91 -32.81
N SER A 43 7.33 -6.95 -32.84
CA SER A 43 7.53 -5.60 -33.37
C SER A 43 7.93 -4.57 -32.33
N GLY A 44 7.93 -4.95 -31.06
CA GLY A 44 8.32 -4.09 -29.93
C GLY A 44 7.91 -4.68 -28.60
N VAL A 45 8.22 -3.96 -27.53
CA VAL A 45 7.82 -4.33 -26.18
C VAL A 45 6.58 -3.52 -25.79
N THR A 46 5.58 -4.21 -25.25
CA THR A 46 4.38 -3.57 -24.68
C THR A 46 4.15 -4.06 -23.25
N GLY A 47 3.48 -3.26 -22.43
CA GLY A 47 3.18 -3.65 -21.06
C GLY A 47 2.72 -2.51 -20.17
N VAL A 48 2.87 -2.72 -18.89
CA VAL A 48 2.43 -1.78 -17.86
C VAL A 48 3.52 -1.68 -16.78
N VAL A 49 3.74 -0.47 -16.30
CA VAL A 49 4.53 -0.18 -15.09
C VAL A 49 3.64 0.47 -14.04
N GLY A 50 3.96 0.28 -12.77
CA GLY A 50 3.19 0.90 -11.70
C GLY A 50 3.89 0.87 -10.35
N ASP A 51 3.29 1.57 -9.39
CA ASP A 51 3.68 1.54 -7.98
C ASP A 51 2.41 1.49 -7.11
N TRP A 52 2.28 0.44 -6.32
CA TRP A 52 1.09 0.24 -5.47
C TRP A 52 1.00 1.22 -4.31
N ARG A 53 2.13 1.79 -3.90
CA ARG A 53 2.18 2.79 -2.83
C ARG A 53 1.56 4.11 -3.28
N THR A 54 1.87 4.54 -4.50
CA THR A 54 1.36 5.81 -5.06
C THR A 54 0.07 5.63 -5.86
N GLY A 55 -0.30 4.39 -6.17
CA GLY A 55 -1.42 4.08 -7.06
C GLY A 55 -1.13 4.34 -8.54
N LEU A 56 0.12 4.66 -8.88
CA LEU A 56 0.54 4.92 -10.25
C LEU A 56 0.43 3.67 -11.12
N SER A 57 -0.07 3.83 -12.33
CA SER A 57 -0.05 2.80 -13.37
C SER A 57 0.00 3.47 -14.75
N ALA A 58 0.98 3.11 -15.54
CA ALA A 58 1.21 3.67 -16.87
C ALA A 58 1.43 2.58 -17.91
N ASN A 59 0.84 2.75 -19.09
CA ASN A 59 1.08 1.87 -20.23
C ASN A 59 2.43 2.20 -20.86
N VAL A 60 3.11 1.19 -21.31
CA VAL A 60 4.39 1.28 -22.02
C VAL A 60 4.27 0.59 -23.37
N SER A 61 4.76 1.24 -24.41
CA SER A 61 4.90 0.65 -25.74
C SER A 61 6.14 1.22 -26.44
N THR A 62 6.95 0.35 -27.04
CA THR A 62 8.15 0.71 -27.79
C THR A 62 8.05 0.31 -29.26
N TRP A 63 6.89 0.53 -29.86
CA TRP A 63 6.66 0.20 -31.26
C TRP A 63 7.62 0.97 -32.17
N ARG A 64 8.32 0.26 -33.01
CA ARG A 64 9.35 0.82 -33.88
C ARG A 64 8.89 1.02 -35.33
N ASP A 65 7.75 0.44 -35.71
CA ASP A 65 7.30 0.45 -37.09
C ASP A 65 5.95 1.17 -37.24
N LYS A 66 5.75 1.87 -38.38
CA LYS A 66 4.51 2.58 -38.76
C LYS A 66 3.44 1.65 -39.32
N SER A 67 3.72 0.37 -39.48
CA SER A 67 2.81 -0.63 -40.07
C SER A 67 1.94 -1.36 -39.05
N ILE A 68 1.73 -0.75 -37.85
CA ILE A 68 0.89 -1.33 -36.80
C ILE A 68 -0.54 -1.46 -37.26
N THR A 69 -1.05 -2.69 -37.26
CA THR A 69 -2.45 -2.95 -37.62
C THR A 69 -3.40 -2.71 -36.43
N GLN A 70 -4.68 -2.50 -36.71
CA GLN A 70 -5.70 -2.41 -35.65
C GLN A 70 -5.71 -3.66 -34.77
N THR A 71 -5.49 -4.84 -35.37
CA THR A 71 -5.41 -6.12 -34.66
C THR A 71 -4.24 -6.14 -33.64
N ASP A 72 -3.07 -5.58 -34.01
CA ASP A 72 -1.91 -5.48 -33.10
C ASP A 72 -2.20 -4.56 -31.92
N MET A 73 -2.90 -3.44 -32.18
CA MET A 73 -3.30 -2.51 -31.13
C MET A 73 -4.30 -3.14 -30.16
N ASP A 74 -5.26 -3.89 -30.66
CA ASP A 74 -6.27 -4.58 -29.84
C ASP A 74 -5.62 -5.71 -29.02
N ALA A 75 -4.70 -6.46 -29.60
CA ALA A 75 -3.92 -7.47 -28.89
C ALA A 75 -3.08 -6.84 -27.75
N ALA A 76 -2.38 -5.75 -28.01
CA ALA A 76 -1.61 -5.04 -27.00
C ALA A 76 -2.51 -4.49 -25.87
N LYS A 77 -3.68 -3.95 -26.20
CA LYS A 77 -4.66 -3.48 -25.21
C LYS A 77 -5.17 -4.63 -24.33
N ALA A 78 -5.45 -5.79 -24.92
CA ALA A 78 -5.86 -6.98 -24.18
C ALA A 78 -4.76 -7.47 -23.23
N MET A 79 -3.50 -7.53 -23.69
CA MET A 79 -2.35 -7.89 -22.85
C MET A 79 -2.15 -6.92 -21.69
N MET A 80 -2.28 -5.62 -21.93
CA MET A 80 -2.19 -4.61 -20.86
C MET A 80 -3.32 -4.74 -19.84
N ALA A 81 -4.54 -5.03 -20.28
CA ALA A 81 -5.67 -5.27 -19.38
C ALA A 81 -5.45 -6.52 -18.51
N GLN A 82 -4.95 -7.60 -19.11
CA GLN A 82 -4.60 -8.83 -18.41
C GLN A 82 -3.49 -8.58 -17.37
N ALA A 83 -2.44 -7.83 -17.75
CA ALA A 83 -1.35 -7.47 -16.82
C ALA A 83 -1.86 -6.70 -15.61
N ARG A 84 -2.74 -5.71 -15.83
CA ARG A 84 -3.37 -4.95 -14.74
C ARG A 84 -4.23 -5.82 -13.84
N ALA A 85 -5.05 -6.67 -14.42
CA ALA A 85 -5.89 -7.61 -13.67
C ALA A 85 -5.05 -8.56 -12.82
N HIS A 86 -3.94 -9.07 -13.37
CA HIS A 86 -3.00 -9.93 -12.63
C HIS A 86 -2.32 -9.20 -11.48
N ALA A 87 -1.85 -7.97 -11.72
CA ALA A 87 -1.22 -7.14 -10.68
C ALA A 87 -2.22 -6.80 -9.57
N GLU A 88 -3.46 -6.46 -9.90
CA GLU A 88 -4.51 -6.17 -8.93
C GLU A 88 -4.88 -7.40 -8.09
N LYS A 89 -4.99 -8.57 -8.73
CA LYS A 89 -5.23 -9.85 -8.03
C LYS A 89 -4.10 -10.16 -7.04
N ALA A 90 -2.84 -9.96 -7.45
CA ALA A 90 -1.68 -10.17 -6.58
C ALA A 90 -1.70 -9.19 -5.40
N ARG A 91 -2.00 -7.90 -5.65
CA ARG A 91 -2.14 -6.89 -4.61
C ARG A 91 -3.22 -7.26 -3.60
N LYS A 92 -4.39 -7.66 -4.07
CA LYS A 92 -5.50 -8.07 -3.21
C LYS A 92 -5.13 -9.27 -2.34
N ALA A 93 -4.51 -10.28 -2.91
CA ALA A 93 -4.06 -11.46 -2.17
C ALA A 93 -3.05 -11.10 -1.07
N GLU A 94 -2.12 -10.16 -1.33
CA GLU A 94 -1.18 -9.66 -0.33
C GLU A 94 -1.90 -8.90 0.80
N GLN A 95 -2.86 -8.04 0.45
CA GLN A 95 -3.67 -7.30 1.42
C GLN A 95 -4.49 -8.23 2.29
N ASP A 96 -5.14 -9.26 1.72
CA ASP A 96 -5.89 -10.26 2.46
C ASP A 96 -4.99 -11.08 3.40
N ALA A 97 -3.79 -11.45 2.96
CA ALA A 97 -2.81 -12.13 3.81
C ALA A 97 -2.34 -11.22 4.96
N THR A 98 -2.13 -9.94 4.69
CA THR A 98 -1.74 -8.96 5.70
C THR A 98 -2.87 -8.66 6.69
N ALA A 99 -4.12 -8.60 6.23
CA ALA A 99 -5.29 -8.46 7.10
C ALA A 99 -5.38 -9.63 8.10
N ARG A 100 -5.19 -10.87 7.65
CA ARG A 100 -5.12 -12.03 8.56
C ARG A 100 -4.00 -11.90 9.59
N ARG A 101 -2.82 -11.43 9.19
CA ARG A 101 -1.71 -11.15 10.13
C ARG A 101 -2.05 -10.03 11.10
N ALA A 102 -2.71 -8.98 10.64
CA ALA A 102 -3.15 -7.86 11.49
C ALA A 102 -4.12 -8.35 12.58
N VAL A 103 -5.08 -9.21 12.23
CA VAL A 103 -6.01 -9.83 13.19
C VAL A 103 -5.25 -10.67 14.23
N LEU A 104 -4.29 -11.49 13.81
CA LEU A 104 -3.49 -12.29 14.74
C LEU A 104 -2.69 -11.41 15.69
N ILE A 105 -2.06 -10.36 15.18
CA ILE A 105 -1.31 -9.42 16.03
C ILE A 105 -2.28 -8.74 17.02
N TRP A 106 -3.39 -8.20 16.52
CA TRP A 106 -4.39 -7.50 17.35
C TRP A 106 -4.91 -8.38 18.49
N ASN A 107 -5.26 -9.61 18.21
CA ASN A 107 -5.78 -10.55 19.21
C ASN A 107 -4.75 -10.92 20.29
N ASN A 108 -3.44 -10.85 19.98
CA ASN A 108 -2.35 -11.11 20.90
C ASN A 108 -1.81 -9.85 21.61
N THR A 109 -2.49 -8.73 21.51
CA THR A 109 -2.13 -7.49 22.21
C THR A 109 -2.94 -7.36 23.50
N ILE A 110 -2.42 -6.55 24.43
CA ILE A 110 -3.09 -6.15 25.67
C ILE A 110 -3.56 -4.68 25.58
N PRO A 111 -4.49 -4.22 26.41
CA PRO A 111 -4.82 -2.79 26.49
C PRO A 111 -3.58 -1.95 26.75
N ALA A 112 -3.46 -0.83 26.04
CA ALA A 112 -2.30 0.04 26.17
C ALA A 112 -2.20 0.66 27.58
N ASN A 113 -1.00 0.66 28.13
CA ASN A 113 -0.73 1.27 29.41
C ASN A 113 -0.74 2.80 29.28
N GLN A 114 -1.47 3.49 30.15
CA GLN A 114 -1.49 4.96 30.24
C GLN A 114 -0.08 5.56 30.45
N ASN A 115 0.82 4.80 31.06
CA ASN A 115 2.20 5.19 31.29
C ASN A 115 3.14 4.98 30.10
N HIS A 116 2.63 4.52 28.93
CA HIS A 116 3.46 4.38 27.74
C HIS A 116 4.14 5.71 27.39
N GLN A 117 5.45 5.69 27.13
CA GLN A 117 6.27 6.89 26.95
C GLN A 117 5.75 7.85 25.87
N TYR A 118 5.22 7.31 24.76
CA TYR A 118 4.63 8.13 23.71
C TYR A 118 3.38 8.87 24.20
N LEU A 119 2.48 8.19 24.92
CA LEU A 119 1.24 8.78 25.45
C LEU A 119 1.57 9.85 26.50
N LYS A 120 2.49 9.58 27.43
CA LYS A 120 2.96 10.58 28.41
C LYS A 120 3.51 11.83 27.74
N ARG A 121 4.39 11.66 26.75
CA ARG A 121 4.98 12.81 26.03
C ARG A 121 3.94 13.63 25.27
N LYS A 122 2.85 13.01 24.84
CA LYS A 122 1.75 13.67 24.13
C LYS A 122 0.63 14.16 25.07
N CYS A 123 0.71 13.84 26.36
CA CYS A 123 -0.33 14.12 27.36
C CYS A 123 -1.70 13.55 26.95
N LEU A 124 -1.72 12.35 26.36
CA LEU A 124 -2.92 11.71 25.83
C LEU A 124 -3.26 10.43 26.60
N PRO A 125 -4.53 10.15 26.88
CA PRO A 125 -4.97 8.83 27.30
C PRO A 125 -4.92 7.84 26.16
N PRO A 126 -4.97 6.52 26.44
CA PRO A 126 -4.85 5.50 25.39
C PRO A 126 -6.04 5.37 24.45
N PHE A 127 -7.25 5.87 24.79
CA PHE A 127 -8.46 5.80 23.95
C PHE A 127 -8.69 4.44 23.28
N GLY A 128 -8.58 3.34 24.02
CA GLY A 128 -8.81 1.99 23.48
C GLY A 128 -7.66 1.42 22.65
N LEU A 129 -6.51 2.10 22.54
CA LEU A 129 -5.33 1.52 21.93
C LEU A 129 -4.87 0.27 22.67
N ARG A 130 -4.17 -0.58 21.94
CA ARG A 130 -3.55 -1.78 22.48
C ARG A 130 -2.03 -1.68 22.41
N GLU A 131 -1.35 -2.59 23.10
CA GLU A 131 0.10 -2.59 23.21
C GLU A 131 0.65 -4.00 23.00
N ALA A 132 1.77 -4.09 22.29
CA ALA A 132 2.55 -5.31 22.14
C ALA A 132 4.05 -4.98 22.14
N SER A 133 4.83 -5.70 22.94
CA SER A 133 6.28 -5.54 23.02
C SER A 133 6.71 -4.07 23.21
N GLY A 134 6.00 -3.33 24.07
CA GLY A 134 6.29 -1.93 24.37
C GLY A 134 5.95 -0.94 23.25
N ASN A 135 5.20 -1.35 22.23
CA ASN A 135 4.74 -0.47 21.14
C ASN A 135 3.22 -0.35 21.16
N LEU A 136 2.70 0.85 20.90
CA LEU A 136 1.27 1.04 20.69
C LEU A 136 0.85 0.46 19.34
N ILE A 137 -0.33 -0.17 19.33
CA ILE A 137 -0.93 -0.76 18.15
C ILE A 137 -2.25 -0.04 17.88
N ILE A 138 -2.34 0.54 16.70
CA ILE A 138 -3.52 1.24 16.20
C ILE A 138 -4.16 0.37 15.12
N PRO A 139 -5.44 0.01 15.24
CA PRO A 139 -6.15 -0.73 14.22
C PRO A 139 -6.44 0.19 13.02
N ILE A 140 -6.31 -0.35 11.82
CA ILE A 140 -6.64 0.33 10.58
C ILE A 140 -7.75 -0.47 9.91
N THR A 141 -8.97 0.07 10.00
CA THR A 141 -10.21 -0.58 9.55
C THR A 141 -10.84 0.19 8.40
N ASP A 142 -11.66 -0.49 7.61
CA ASP A 142 -12.55 0.19 6.67
C ASP A 142 -13.84 0.67 7.36
N ILE A 143 -14.78 1.19 6.57
CA ILE A 143 -16.07 1.70 7.07
C ILE A 143 -16.95 0.61 7.70
N ASP A 144 -16.75 -0.65 7.31
CA ASP A 144 -17.46 -1.81 7.85
C ASP A 144 -16.75 -2.41 9.07
N ASN A 145 -15.73 -1.70 9.63
CA ASN A 145 -14.89 -2.14 10.75
C ASN A 145 -14.07 -3.41 10.48
N VAL A 146 -13.83 -3.76 9.23
CA VAL A 146 -12.94 -4.87 8.89
C VAL A 146 -11.50 -4.41 9.07
N LEU A 147 -10.72 -5.16 9.88
CA LEU A 147 -9.32 -4.86 10.16
C LEU A 147 -8.43 -5.26 8.96
N TRP A 148 -7.89 -4.27 8.26
CA TRP A 148 -7.05 -4.45 7.08
C TRP A 148 -5.55 -4.33 7.37
N SER A 149 -5.21 -3.56 8.39
CA SER A 149 -3.81 -3.31 8.75
C SER A 149 -3.71 -2.84 10.18
N ILE A 150 -2.50 -2.65 10.65
CA ILE A 150 -2.19 -1.97 11.91
C ILE A 150 -1.11 -0.93 11.67
N GLN A 151 -1.14 0.14 12.48
CA GLN A 151 -0.02 1.04 12.62
C GLN A 151 0.62 0.80 13.99
N THR A 152 1.93 0.63 14.01
CA THR A 152 2.72 0.51 15.23
C THR A 152 3.37 1.86 15.55
N ILE A 153 3.29 2.32 16.80
CA ILE A 153 4.01 3.50 17.31
C ILE A 153 4.97 3.05 18.39
N LYS A 154 6.26 3.28 18.18
CA LYS A 154 7.30 3.00 19.18
C LYS A 154 7.30 4.04 20.30
N PRO A 155 7.93 3.76 21.45
CA PRO A 155 8.10 4.73 22.54
C PRO A 155 8.75 6.05 22.09
N ASN A 156 9.69 6.00 21.14
CA ASN A 156 10.35 7.18 20.56
C ASN A 156 9.46 7.98 19.58
N GLY A 157 8.28 7.46 19.22
CA GLY A 157 7.33 8.09 18.29
C GLY A 157 7.48 7.67 16.82
N GLU A 158 8.40 6.77 16.50
CA GLU A 158 8.50 6.18 15.16
C GLU A 158 7.20 5.42 14.85
N LYS A 159 6.64 5.68 13.67
CA LYS A 159 5.39 5.08 13.20
C LYS A 159 5.64 4.22 11.98
N ARG A 160 5.04 3.02 11.95
CA ARG A 160 5.10 2.12 10.80
C ARG A 160 3.79 1.40 10.60
N PHE A 161 3.32 1.35 9.35
CA PHE A 161 2.24 0.45 8.95
C PHE A 161 2.78 -0.97 8.74
N LEU A 162 1.91 -1.95 8.93
CA LEU A 162 2.20 -3.32 8.57
C LEU A 162 2.40 -3.43 7.05
N SER A 163 3.56 -3.95 6.64
CA SER A 163 3.92 -4.07 5.23
C SER A 163 2.92 -4.94 4.47
N GLY A 164 2.51 -4.50 3.27
CA GLY A 164 1.51 -5.16 2.42
C GLY A 164 0.06 -4.90 2.85
N GLY A 165 -0.18 -4.17 3.95
CA GLY A 165 -1.52 -3.87 4.43
C GLY A 165 -2.24 -2.80 3.61
N ARG A 166 -3.56 -2.96 3.47
CA ARG A 166 -4.43 -1.94 2.88
C ARG A 166 -4.54 -0.77 3.85
N THR A 167 -4.26 0.44 3.37
CA THR A 167 -4.46 1.70 4.10
C THR A 167 -5.40 2.63 3.34
N LYS A 168 -5.54 2.42 2.02
CA LYS A 168 -6.47 3.19 1.20
C LYS A 168 -7.91 2.86 1.61
N ASP A 169 -8.72 3.89 1.78
CA ASP A 169 -10.12 3.81 2.24
C ASP A 169 -10.23 3.12 3.62
N CYS A 170 -9.21 3.30 4.47
CA CYS A 170 -9.17 2.80 5.83
C CYS A 170 -8.81 3.91 6.81
N MET A 171 -9.25 3.75 8.05
CA MET A 171 -9.09 4.72 9.12
C MET A 171 -8.91 4.03 10.48
N SER A 172 -8.64 4.79 11.51
CA SER A 172 -8.75 4.40 12.91
C SER A 172 -9.75 5.31 13.60
N TRP A 173 -10.67 4.74 14.34
CA TRP A 173 -11.67 5.48 15.08
C TRP A 173 -11.22 5.76 16.52
N ILE A 174 -11.55 6.94 17.03
CA ILE A 174 -11.51 7.28 18.44
C ILE A 174 -12.96 7.63 18.81
N GLU A 175 -13.54 6.84 19.70
CA GLU A 175 -14.89 7.10 20.18
C GLU A 175 -14.88 8.30 21.13
N GLY A 176 -15.72 9.27 20.86
CA GLY A 176 -15.94 10.47 21.64
C GLY A 176 -17.39 10.63 22.04
N LYS A 177 -17.74 11.76 22.61
CA LYS A 177 -19.14 12.13 22.82
C LYS A 177 -19.83 12.30 21.47
N ARG A 178 -21.06 11.77 21.32
CA ARG A 178 -21.87 12.00 20.13
C ARG A 178 -22.22 13.47 20.02
N THR A 179 -21.78 14.09 18.93
CA THR A 179 -22.12 15.46 18.52
C THR A 179 -22.43 15.45 17.03
N ASP A 180 -22.90 16.58 16.50
CA ASP A 180 -23.12 16.74 15.06
C ASP A 180 -21.82 17.04 14.29
N THR A 181 -20.68 16.96 14.96
CA THR A 181 -19.38 17.27 14.39
C THR A 181 -18.49 16.03 14.34
N LEU A 182 -17.92 15.74 13.17
CA LEU A 182 -16.91 14.72 12.96
C LEU A 182 -15.55 15.39 12.73
N TYR A 183 -14.55 15.03 13.53
CA TYR A 183 -13.19 15.47 13.35
C TYR A 183 -12.39 14.44 12.56
N ILE A 184 -11.68 14.89 11.53
CA ILE A 184 -10.81 14.05 10.70
C ILE A 184 -9.38 14.56 10.81
N ALA A 185 -8.42 13.69 11.08
CA ALA A 185 -7.01 14.02 11.21
C ALA A 185 -6.13 12.97 10.53
N GLU A 186 -4.94 13.38 10.07
CA GLU A 186 -3.96 12.49 9.43
C GLU A 186 -3.34 11.47 10.40
N GLY A 187 -3.35 11.75 11.68
CA GLY A 187 -2.68 10.92 12.67
C GLY A 187 -3.46 10.76 13.96
N TRP A 188 -3.37 9.58 14.55
CA TRP A 188 -4.08 9.22 15.76
C TRP A 188 -3.88 10.24 16.90
N ALA A 189 -2.63 10.69 17.15
CA ALA A 189 -2.38 11.65 18.23
C ALA A 189 -3.05 13.00 18.00
N THR A 190 -3.15 13.46 16.74
CA THR A 190 -3.85 14.69 16.39
C THR A 190 -5.35 14.53 16.63
N ALA A 191 -5.93 13.42 16.18
CA ALA A 191 -7.34 13.12 16.43
C ALA A 191 -7.64 13.01 17.94
N ALA A 192 -6.72 12.40 18.71
CA ALA A 192 -6.87 12.23 20.15
C ALA A 192 -6.70 13.53 20.96
N SER A 193 -6.26 14.62 20.36
CA SER A 193 -6.06 15.94 21.01
C SER A 193 -7.27 16.86 20.85
N VAL A 194 -8.30 16.46 20.11
CA VAL A 194 -9.56 17.20 19.89
C VAL A 194 -10.61 16.73 20.84
#